data_7e29e9bee4b09115ab114aa6185a9ccc
#
_entry.id   7e29e9bee4b09115ab114aa6185a9ccc
#
_cell.length_a   1.000
_cell.length_b   1.000
_cell.length_c   1.000
_cell.angle_alpha   90.00
_cell.angle_beta   90.00
_cell.angle_gamma   90.00
#
_symmetry.space_group_name_H-M   'P 1'
#
loop_
_entity.id
_entity.type
_entity.pdbx_description
1 polymer ?
#
loop_
_entity_poly.entity_id
_entity_poly.type
_entity_poly.pdbx_seq_one_letter_code
_entity_poly.pdbx_strand_id
1 'polypeptide(L)'
;AFVDSVKEWKDSVVETSSPLKFEVAKYTRTAIDTLAIPAGLASEFKMLGSTVIDGIITTNYDRLLESAFPDFRAFVGQDELLFSDTQGIAEIYYIHGCERRPESLILTAEDYEDYNSRNPYLAAKLATIFVEHPVIFLGYSLGDPNIQLLLESLIAGLRPENVSKIQDRMIFVEWRPDEQADISSTVMNVGGVSLPIIRATVPDFVDVFAALGKRERAIPARVLRVLKEQVYELVKRNDPNGRLMAVSDIDNDKDAVNLDVVFGIGAKMTAVGIVGLTRWDIVDDVLESPDRGLPADLVVTKALPRQAISTYVPAFKYLSIAGLWSKGKWDPTATVNAAARARGDKYSDLFSGLRAPSDAETVVRLEKEHGAEWILSNALDLPSYTNDHEGLRDFLVRHKTRRNDSWWGTQYGKAAVAYDWLRFGAD
;
A
#
# COMPACT_ATOMS: atom_id res chain seq x y z
N ALA A 1 -29.01 35.26 10.12
CA ALA A 1 -28.25 34.24 9.40
C ALA A 1 -27.19 34.89 8.51
N PHE A 2 -27.54 35.49 7.36
CA PHE A 2 -26.57 36.04 6.40
C PHE A 2 -25.59 37.08 7.02
N VAL A 3 -26.11 38.03 7.83
CA VAL A 3 -25.29 39.05 8.51
C VAL A 3 -24.38 38.45 9.57
N ASP A 4 -24.80 37.39 10.20
CA ASP A 4 -24.02 36.68 11.25
C ASP A 4 -22.90 35.83 10.59
N SER A 5 -23.17 35.22 9.46
CA SER A 5 -22.15 34.49 8.70
C SER A 5 -21.08 35.42 8.12
N VAL A 6 -21.47 36.59 7.62
CA VAL A 6 -20.48 37.60 7.20
C VAL A 6 -19.58 38.06 8.34
N LYS A 7 -20.10 38.13 9.58
CA LYS A 7 -19.27 38.45 10.76
C LYS A 7 -18.37 37.29 11.18
N GLU A 8 -18.90 36.07 11.13
CA GLU A 8 -18.16 34.87 11.47
C GLU A 8 -16.98 34.61 10.52
N TRP A 9 -17.18 34.89 9.22
CA TRP A 9 -16.21 34.63 8.15
C TRP A 9 -15.54 35.87 7.58
N LYS A 10 -15.57 37.02 8.31
CA LYS A 10 -15.12 38.32 7.84
C LYS A 10 -13.73 38.33 7.20
N ASP A 11 -12.80 37.57 7.73
CA ASP A 11 -11.43 37.49 7.25
C ASP A 11 -11.23 36.47 6.12
N SER A 12 -12.28 35.72 5.76
CA SER A 12 -12.27 34.69 4.71
C SER A 12 -13.07 35.03 3.48
N VAL A 13 -13.69 36.22 3.46
CA VAL A 13 -14.48 36.72 2.30
C VAL A 13 -13.51 37.14 1.20
N VAL A 14 -13.54 36.43 0.08
CA VAL A 14 -12.71 36.68 -1.10
C VAL A 14 -13.51 37.39 -2.19
N GLU A 15 -14.78 37.02 -2.36
CA GLU A 15 -15.68 37.47 -3.43
C GLU A 15 -17.02 37.92 -2.87
N THR A 16 -17.84 38.59 -3.72
CA THR A 16 -19.20 39.00 -3.37
C THR A 16 -20.10 37.80 -3.08
N SER A 17 -19.88 36.68 -3.70
CA SER A 17 -20.61 35.42 -3.50
C SER A 17 -20.18 34.64 -2.24
N SER A 18 -19.03 34.94 -1.61
CA SER A 18 -18.49 34.22 -0.45
C SER A 18 -19.50 34.00 0.67
N PRO A 19 -20.31 35.02 1.10
CA PRO A 19 -21.28 34.81 2.17
C PRO A 19 -22.34 33.77 1.82
N LEU A 20 -22.76 33.69 0.54
CA LEU A 20 -23.69 32.66 0.07
C LEU A 20 -23.01 31.27 0.12
N LYS A 21 -21.77 31.17 -0.35
CA LYS A 21 -20.97 29.91 -0.32
C LYS A 21 -20.82 29.39 1.11
N PHE A 22 -20.56 30.27 2.07
CA PHE A 22 -20.47 29.88 3.49
C PHE A 22 -21.80 29.35 4.06
N GLU A 23 -22.92 30.01 3.74
CA GLU A 23 -24.23 29.54 4.20
C GLU A 23 -24.59 28.17 3.58
N VAL A 24 -24.35 27.99 2.29
CA VAL A 24 -24.57 26.70 1.62
C VAL A 24 -23.67 25.63 2.22
N ALA A 25 -22.38 25.91 2.42
CA ALA A 25 -21.45 24.96 3.04
C ALA A 25 -21.89 24.59 4.46
N LYS A 26 -22.29 25.56 5.28
CA LYS A 26 -22.79 25.34 6.64
C LYS A 26 -24.06 24.49 6.66
N TYR A 27 -25.00 24.80 5.77
CA TYR A 27 -26.25 24.04 5.61
C TYR A 27 -25.93 22.58 5.22
N THR A 28 -25.10 22.39 4.19
CA THR A 28 -24.70 21.07 3.70
C THR A 28 -24.02 20.24 4.79
N ARG A 29 -23.08 20.83 5.52
CA ARG A 29 -22.39 20.19 6.65
C ARG A 29 -23.37 19.77 7.73
N THR A 30 -24.27 20.68 8.15
CA THR A 30 -25.26 20.37 9.17
C THR A 30 -26.21 19.27 8.71
N ALA A 31 -26.62 19.28 7.45
CA ALA A 31 -27.50 18.26 6.88
C ALA A 31 -26.84 16.88 6.91
N ILE A 32 -25.57 16.79 6.53
CA ILE A 32 -24.80 15.52 6.56
C ILE A 32 -24.54 15.04 7.98
N ASP A 33 -24.13 15.93 8.89
CA ASP A 33 -23.83 15.56 10.28
C ASP A 33 -25.09 15.08 11.04
N THR A 34 -26.28 15.49 10.60
CA THR A 34 -27.56 15.05 11.16
C THR A 34 -28.28 14.02 10.31
N LEU A 35 -27.69 13.58 9.20
CA LEU A 35 -28.31 12.65 8.26
C LEU A 35 -28.54 11.29 8.90
N ALA A 36 -29.80 10.89 9.02
CA ALA A 36 -30.19 9.52 9.26
C ALA A 36 -30.58 8.88 7.92
N ILE A 37 -29.78 7.95 7.43
CA ILE A 37 -30.11 7.24 6.19
C ILE A 37 -31.42 6.47 6.42
N PRO A 38 -32.48 6.69 5.60
CA PRO A 38 -33.73 5.97 5.73
C PRO A 38 -33.51 4.44 5.71
N ALA A 39 -34.22 3.71 6.54
CA ALA A 39 -34.07 2.26 6.66
C ALA A 39 -34.18 1.53 5.31
N GLY A 40 -35.05 2.01 4.41
CA GLY A 40 -35.21 1.46 3.06
C GLY A 40 -33.99 1.67 2.16
N LEU A 41 -33.16 2.67 2.41
CA LEU A 41 -31.96 2.98 1.61
C LEU A 41 -30.65 2.53 2.30
N ALA A 42 -30.72 2.06 3.54
CA ALA A 42 -29.53 1.71 4.31
C ALA A 42 -28.74 0.53 3.69
N SER A 43 -29.46 -0.47 3.15
CA SER A 43 -28.83 -1.60 2.47
C SER A 43 -28.19 -1.19 1.15
N GLU A 44 -28.85 -0.33 0.37
CA GLU A 44 -28.38 0.19 -0.90
C GLU A 44 -27.12 1.05 -0.68
N PHE A 45 -27.13 1.93 0.30
CA PHE A 45 -25.94 2.73 0.67
C PHE A 45 -24.76 1.87 1.11
N LYS A 46 -25.03 0.80 1.88
CA LYS A 46 -23.99 -0.18 2.25
C LYS A 46 -23.42 -0.90 1.04
N MET A 47 -24.28 -1.27 0.07
CA MET A 47 -23.85 -1.91 -1.17
C MET A 47 -23.00 -0.96 -2.03
N LEU A 48 -23.33 0.33 -2.09
CA LEU A 48 -22.48 1.34 -2.73
C LEU A 48 -21.06 1.30 -2.19
N GLY A 49 -20.87 1.30 -0.87
CA GLY A 49 -19.54 1.22 -0.23
C GLY A 49 -18.81 -0.11 -0.47
N SER A 50 -19.51 -1.14 -0.94
CA SER A 50 -18.94 -2.46 -1.26
C SER A 50 -18.59 -2.62 -2.74
N THR A 51 -18.82 -1.60 -3.57
CA THR A 51 -18.50 -1.64 -5.00
C THR A 51 -16.99 -1.62 -5.25
N VAL A 52 -16.55 -2.30 -6.29
CA VAL A 52 -15.15 -2.32 -6.71
C VAL A 52 -14.95 -1.34 -7.88
N ILE A 53 -14.63 -0.11 -7.52
CA ILE A 53 -14.42 1.01 -8.44
C ILE A 53 -13.03 1.62 -8.26
N ASP A 54 -12.53 2.30 -9.28
CA ASP A 54 -11.19 2.90 -9.26
C ASP A 54 -11.20 4.33 -8.72
N GLY A 55 -12.25 5.09 -8.99
CA GLY A 55 -12.41 6.46 -8.52
C GLY A 55 -13.83 6.97 -8.65
N ILE A 56 -14.08 8.12 -8.07
CA ILE A 56 -15.38 8.81 -8.08
C ILE A 56 -15.19 10.27 -8.53
N ILE A 57 -16.04 10.73 -9.42
CA ILE A 57 -16.15 12.13 -9.80
C ILE A 57 -17.52 12.61 -9.36
N THR A 58 -17.59 13.69 -8.59
CA THR A 58 -18.85 14.20 -8.06
C THR A 58 -18.97 15.71 -8.22
N THR A 59 -20.20 16.17 -8.50
CA THR A 59 -20.58 17.58 -8.44
C THR A 59 -21.27 17.94 -7.11
N ASN A 60 -21.50 16.94 -6.23
CA ASN A 60 -22.09 17.17 -4.92
C ASN A 60 -21.11 17.91 -4.01
N TYR A 61 -21.64 18.73 -3.12
CA TYR A 61 -20.86 19.50 -2.16
C TYR A 61 -20.65 18.77 -0.83
N ASP A 62 -21.43 17.72 -0.57
CA ASP A 62 -21.42 16.96 0.66
C ASP A 62 -20.34 15.87 0.69
N ARG A 63 -20.08 15.33 1.88
CA ARG A 63 -19.09 14.27 2.10
C ARG A 63 -19.68 12.86 2.23
N LEU A 64 -20.89 12.63 1.76
CA LEU A 64 -21.56 11.35 1.90
C LEU A 64 -20.74 10.21 1.24
N LEU A 65 -20.10 10.49 0.12
CA LEU A 65 -19.24 9.53 -0.58
C LEU A 65 -18.00 9.14 0.23
N GLU A 66 -17.45 10.04 1.04
CA GLU A 66 -16.32 9.69 1.92
C GLU A 66 -16.75 8.73 3.04
N SER A 67 -18.02 8.79 3.47
CA SER A 67 -18.57 7.84 4.43
C SER A 67 -18.75 6.44 3.82
N ALA A 68 -19.10 6.37 2.54
CA ALA A 68 -19.22 5.11 1.80
C ALA A 68 -17.83 4.53 1.42
N PHE A 69 -16.85 5.39 1.15
CA PHE A 69 -15.50 5.03 0.71
C PHE A 69 -14.42 5.65 1.59
N PRO A 70 -14.30 5.23 2.87
CA PRO A 70 -13.37 5.85 3.83
C PRO A 70 -11.89 5.70 3.47
N ASP A 71 -11.56 4.76 2.62
CA ASP A 71 -10.21 4.52 2.12
C ASP A 71 -9.83 5.39 0.90
N PHE A 72 -10.79 6.11 0.32
CA PHE A 72 -10.55 6.97 -0.84
C PHE A 72 -10.00 8.33 -0.40
N ARG A 73 -9.09 8.87 -1.19
CA ARG A 73 -8.54 10.21 -0.98
C ARG A 73 -9.37 11.23 -1.76
N ALA A 74 -9.88 12.24 -1.07
CA ALA A 74 -10.66 13.31 -1.67
C ALA A 74 -9.77 14.44 -2.16
N PHE A 75 -10.11 15.01 -3.33
CA PHE A 75 -9.51 16.19 -3.94
C PHE A 75 -10.62 17.20 -4.29
N VAL A 76 -10.41 18.47 -3.92
CA VAL A 76 -11.41 19.53 -4.07
C VAL A 76 -10.94 20.55 -5.09
N GLY A 77 -11.62 20.60 -6.22
CA GLY A 77 -11.34 21.55 -7.29
C GLY A 77 -10.02 21.31 -8.02
N GLN A 78 -9.72 22.21 -8.95
CA GLN A 78 -8.53 22.11 -9.80
C GLN A 78 -7.23 22.32 -9.03
N ASP A 79 -7.22 23.22 -8.05
CA ASP A 79 -6.00 23.61 -7.34
C ASP A 79 -5.38 22.42 -6.59
N GLU A 80 -6.21 21.63 -5.90
CA GLU A 80 -5.70 20.42 -5.25
C GLU A 80 -5.18 19.38 -6.26
N LEU A 81 -5.83 19.26 -7.41
CA LEU A 81 -5.42 18.31 -8.44
C LEU A 81 -4.10 18.73 -9.12
N LEU A 82 -3.88 20.03 -9.31
CA LEU A 82 -2.65 20.56 -9.90
C LEU A 82 -1.42 20.31 -9.06
N PHE A 83 -1.56 20.48 -7.75
CA PHE A 83 -0.42 20.40 -6.81
C PHE A 83 -0.34 19.07 -6.06
N SER A 84 -1.13 18.08 -6.45
CA SER A 84 -1.15 16.75 -5.85
C SER A 84 -0.73 15.67 -6.83
N ASP A 85 0.01 14.69 -6.33
CA ASP A 85 0.37 13.50 -7.09
C ASP A 85 -0.84 12.52 -7.11
N THR A 86 -1.82 12.79 -8.00
CA THR A 86 -3.00 11.94 -8.17
C THR A 86 -2.62 10.62 -8.85
N GLN A 87 -3.13 9.52 -8.34
CA GLN A 87 -2.79 8.19 -8.81
C GLN A 87 -3.89 7.54 -9.68
N GLY A 88 -5.10 8.14 -9.69
CA GLY A 88 -6.26 7.60 -10.40
C GLY A 88 -6.82 6.31 -9.80
N ILE A 89 -6.48 6.00 -8.54
CA ILE A 89 -6.95 4.80 -7.84
C ILE A 89 -7.34 5.18 -6.41
N ALA A 90 -8.57 4.82 -6.01
CA ALA A 90 -9.14 5.12 -4.71
C ALA A 90 -9.14 6.63 -4.41
N GLU A 91 -9.68 7.41 -5.34
CA GLU A 91 -9.75 8.88 -5.27
C GLU A 91 -11.16 9.37 -5.53
N ILE A 92 -11.54 10.46 -4.86
CA ILE A 92 -12.81 11.18 -5.06
C ILE A 92 -12.46 12.60 -5.53
N TYR A 93 -13.02 12.99 -6.67
CA TYR A 93 -12.82 14.31 -7.26
C TYR A 93 -14.09 15.16 -7.10
N TYR A 94 -14.08 16.15 -6.21
CA TYR A 94 -15.14 17.13 -6.03
C TYR A 94 -14.96 18.26 -7.05
N ILE A 95 -15.45 18.06 -8.25
CA ILE A 95 -15.17 18.99 -9.36
C ILE A 95 -15.91 20.33 -9.24
N HIS A 96 -17.01 20.41 -8.48
CA HIS A 96 -17.74 21.65 -8.19
C HIS A 96 -17.49 22.17 -6.76
N GLY A 97 -16.41 21.72 -6.12
CA GLY A 97 -16.10 22.12 -4.76
C GLY A 97 -16.73 21.22 -3.68
N CYS A 98 -16.41 21.52 -2.43
CA CYS A 98 -16.87 20.74 -1.27
C CYS A 98 -17.11 21.67 -0.09
N GLU A 99 -18.07 21.34 0.77
CA GLU A 99 -18.46 22.13 1.95
C GLU A 99 -17.31 22.42 2.92
N ARG A 100 -16.24 21.62 2.88
CA ARG A 100 -15.03 21.87 3.68
C ARG A 100 -14.26 23.12 3.24
N ARG A 101 -14.44 23.54 2.00
CA ARG A 101 -13.82 24.70 1.39
C ARG A 101 -14.90 25.55 0.72
N PRO A 102 -15.63 26.36 1.49
CA PRO A 102 -16.77 27.11 0.98
C PRO A 102 -16.47 27.92 -0.30
N GLU A 103 -15.28 28.51 -0.40
CA GLU A 103 -14.86 29.28 -1.56
C GLU A 103 -14.67 28.43 -2.83
N SER A 104 -14.53 27.12 -2.68
CA SER A 104 -14.44 26.20 -3.83
C SER A 104 -15.80 25.91 -4.49
N LEU A 105 -16.90 26.28 -3.84
CA LEU A 105 -18.24 25.95 -4.32
C LEU A 105 -18.58 26.73 -5.60
N ILE A 106 -19.07 26.02 -6.60
CA ILE A 106 -19.54 26.57 -7.88
C ILE A 106 -21.06 26.70 -7.81
N LEU A 107 -21.55 27.92 -7.52
CA LEU A 107 -22.94 28.18 -7.23
C LEU A 107 -23.58 29.21 -8.19
N THR A 108 -22.84 30.26 -8.55
CA THR A 108 -23.33 31.37 -9.32
C THR A 108 -23.00 31.22 -10.81
N ALA A 109 -23.66 31.97 -11.66
CA ALA A 109 -23.30 32.01 -13.08
C ALA A 109 -21.84 32.43 -13.30
N GLU A 110 -21.36 33.39 -12.50
CA GLU A 110 -19.96 33.83 -12.51
C GLU A 110 -19.00 32.71 -12.13
N ASP A 111 -19.33 31.89 -11.10
CA ASP A 111 -18.54 30.73 -10.75
C ASP A 111 -18.46 29.72 -11.91
N TYR A 112 -19.58 29.50 -12.62
CA TYR A 112 -19.61 28.61 -13.79
C TYR A 112 -18.81 29.16 -14.97
N GLU A 113 -18.87 30.47 -15.23
CA GLU A 113 -18.04 31.10 -16.26
C GLU A 113 -16.55 30.95 -15.95
N ASP A 114 -16.15 31.23 -14.71
CA ASP A 114 -14.79 31.04 -14.24
C ASP A 114 -14.36 29.57 -14.30
N TYR A 115 -15.21 28.64 -13.85
CA TYR A 115 -14.97 27.22 -13.95
C TYR A 115 -14.69 26.78 -15.39
N ASN A 116 -15.53 27.18 -16.33
CA ASN A 116 -15.39 26.80 -17.72
C ASN A 116 -14.15 27.43 -18.40
N SER A 117 -13.78 28.64 -18.00
CA SER A 117 -12.65 29.37 -18.59
C SER A 117 -11.29 29.01 -18.00
N ARG A 118 -11.23 28.65 -16.72
CA ARG A 118 -9.98 28.50 -15.96
C ARG A 118 -9.62 27.05 -15.60
N ASN A 119 -10.42 26.05 -16.00
CA ASN A 119 -10.19 24.66 -15.63
C ASN A 119 -9.67 23.73 -16.75
N PRO A 120 -8.69 24.14 -17.60
CA PRO A 120 -8.22 23.31 -18.69
C PRO A 120 -7.51 22.03 -18.18
N TYR A 121 -6.86 22.09 -17.03
CA TYR A 121 -6.20 20.93 -16.45
C TYR A 121 -7.22 19.89 -15.93
N LEU A 122 -8.26 20.34 -15.26
CA LEU A 122 -9.32 19.44 -14.80
C LEU A 122 -10.03 18.78 -15.99
N ALA A 123 -10.35 19.54 -17.04
CA ALA A 123 -10.94 18.99 -18.26
C ALA A 123 -10.02 17.94 -18.91
N ALA A 124 -8.72 18.21 -19.02
CA ALA A 124 -7.74 17.25 -19.54
C ALA A 124 -7.64 15.98 -18.67
N LYS A 125 -7.66 16.14 -17.34
CA LYS A 125 -7.65 15.01 -16.39
C LYS A 125 -8.89 14.14 -16.55
N LEU A 126 -10.06 14.74 -16.63
CA LEU A 126 -11.33 14.02 -16.84
C LEU A 126 -11.37 13.33 -18.20
N ALA A 127 -10.88 14.00 -19.25
CA ALA A 127 -10.77 13.41 -20.57
C ALA A 127 -9.88 12.15 -20.58
N THR A 128 -8.75 12.18 -19.84
CA THR A 128 -7.88 11.04 -19.69
C THR A 128 -8.60 9.88 -18.99
N ILE A 129 -9.31 10.17 -17.89
CA ILE A 129 -10.09 9.16 -17.15
C ILE A 129 -11.14 8.51 -18.06
N PHE A 130 -11.87 9.30 -18.86
CA PHE A 130 -12.92 8.79 -19.73
C PHE A 130 -12.40 7.95 -20.90
N VAL A 131 -11.16 8.21 -21.35
CA VAL A 131 -10.50 7.38 -22.36
C VAL A 131 -9.93 6.09 -21.77
N GLU A 132 -9.40 6.14 -20.56
CA GLU A 132 -8.73 5.02 -19.93
C GLU A 132 -9.70 4.05 -19.22
N HIS A 133 -10.82 4.57 -18.67
CA HIS A 133 -11.74 3.80 -17.83
C HIS A 133 -13.18 3.81 -18.35
N PRO A 134 -13.96 2.74 -18.14
CA PRO A 134 -15.42 2.81 -18.22
C PRO A 134 -15.97 3.79 -17.17
N VAL A 135 -16.87 4.67 -17.58
CA VAL A 135 -17.49 5.67 -16.72
C VAL A 135 -18.98 5.40 -16.57
N ILE A 136 -19.43 5.30 -15.34
CA ILE A 136 -20.85 5.08 -15.00
C ILE A 136 -21.40 6.38 -14.41
N PHE A 137 -22.38 6.95 -15.06
CA PHE A 137 -23.08 8.15 -14.62
C PHE A 137 -24.27 7.77 -13.76
N LEU A 138 -24.28 8.19 -12.50
CA LEU A 138 -25.37 7.95 -11.54
C LEU A 138 -25.96 9.29 -11.12
N GLY A 139 -27.29 9.43 -11.17
CA GLY A 139 -27.98 10.65 -10.75
C GLY A 139 -27.94 11.80 -11.75
N TYR A 140 -27.46 11.57 -12.97
CA TYR A 140 -27.46 12.55 -14.05
C TYR A 140 -28.41 12.12 -15.14
N SER A 141 -29.04 13.12 -15.78
CA SER A 141 -29.79 12.90 -17.02
C SER A 141 -28.90 13.10 -18.24
N LEU A 142 -29.28 12.51 -19.37
CA LEU A 142 -28.59 12.69 -20.65
C LEU A 142 -28.65 14.18 -21.13
N GLY A 143 -29.59 14.95 -20.59
CA GLY A 143 -29.78 16.39 -20.90
C GLY A 143 -29.07 17.30 -19.90
N ASP A 144 -28.31 16.79 -18.94
CA ASP A 144 -27.62 17.65 -17.95
C ASP A 144 -26.58 18.53 -18.63
N PRO A 145 -26.69 19.88 -18.53
CA PRO A 145 -25.78 20.79 -19.21
C PRO A 145 -24.31 20.61 -18.78
N ASN A 146 -24.07 20.30 -17.52
CA ASN A 146 -22.71 20.12 -17.00
C ASN A 146 -22.04 18.86 -17.59
N ILE A 147 -22.82 17.78 -17.72
CA ILE A 147 -22.34 16.55 -18.35
C ILE A 147 -22.13 16.77 -19.86
N GLN A 148 -23.01 17.52 -20.52
CA GLN A 148 -22.85 17.85 -21.94
C GLN A 148 -21.57 18.65 -22.18
N LEU A 149 -21.32 19.74 -21.42
CA LEU A 149 -20.11 20.55 -21.52
C LEU A 149 -18.82 19.71 -21.27
N LEU A 150 -18.89 18.82 -20.31
CA LEU A 150 -17.76 17.92 -20.01
C LEU A 150 -17.48 16.98 -21.18
N LEU A 151 -18.51 16.37 -21.75
CA LEU A 151 -18.40 15.47 -22.90
C LEU A 151 -18.02 16.22 -24.20
N GLU A 152 -18.49 17.45 -24.37
CA GLU A 152 -18.04 18.33 -25.47
C GLU A 152 -16.53 18.57 -25.42
N SER A 153 -16.00 18.88 -24.23
CA SER A 153 -14.56 19.08 -24.01
C SER A 153 -13.76 17.81 -24.33
N LEU A 154 -14.29 16.65 -23.95
CA LEU A 154 -13.69 15.34 -24.25
C LEU A 154 -13.67 15.09 -25.77
N ILE A 155 -14.81 15.26 -26.44
CA ILE A 155 -14.96 14.98 -27.87
C ILE A 155 -14.12 15.96 -28.71
N ALA A 156 -14.03 17.22 -28.32
CA ALA A 156 -13.20 18.21 -28.99
C ALA A 156 -11.71 17.82 -29.01
N GLY A 157 -11.25 17.06 -28.05
CA GLY A 157 -9.88 16.51 -27.97
C GLY A 157 -9.67 15.22 -28.76
N LEU A 158 -10.74 14.59 -29.27
CA LEU A 158 -10.68 13.31 -29.99
C LEU A 158 -10.85 13.51 -31.49
N ARG A 159 -10.13 12.69 -32.26
CA ARG A 159 -10.41 12.59 -33.72
C ARG A 159 -11.73 11.82 -33.92
N PRO A 160 -12.54 12.14 -34.96
CA PRO A 160 -13.82 11.49 -35.21
C PRO A 160 -13.77 9.95 -35.24
N GLU A 161 -12.69 9.40 -35.82
CA GLU A 161 -12.47 7.96 -35.88
C GLU A 161 -12.24 7.28 -34.51
N ASN A 162 -11.89 8.06 -33.48
CA ASN A 162 -11.68 7.56 -32.13
C ASN A 162 -12.91 7.65 -31.23
N VAL A 163 -13.96 8.39 -31.63
CA VAL A 163 -15.21 8.50 -30.87
C VAL A 163 -15.87 7.13 -30.69
N SER A 164 -15.81 6.27 -31.70
CA SER A 164 -16.35 4.91 -31.61
C SER A 164 -15.62 4.03 -30.58
N LYS A 165 -14.39 4.36 -30.21
CA LYS A 165 -13.60 3.56 -29.22
C LYS A 165 -14.06 3.80 -27.77
N ILE A 166 -14.80 4.86 -27.51
CA ILE A 166 -15.31 5.19 -26.18
C ILE A 166 -16.80 4.87 -26.02
N GLN A 167 -17.47 4.40 -27.07
CA GLN A 167 -18.92 4.16 -27.05
C GLN A 167 -19.36 3.19 -25.93
N ASP A 168 -18.64 2.07 -25.76
CA ASP A 168 -18.98 1.03 -24.78
C ASP A 168 -18.45 1.37 -23.36
N ARG A 169 -17.84 2.53 -23.20
CA ARG A 169 -17.25 2.97 -21.93
C ARG A 169 -18.11 3.97 -21.16
N MET A 170 -19.20 4.44 -21.77
CA MET A 170 -20.11 5.40 -21.14
C MET A 170 -21.45 4.74 -20.84
N ILE A 171 -21.74 4.58 -19.56
CA ILE A 171 -22.96 3.94 -19.07
C ILE A 171 -23.74 4.94 -18.26
N PHE A 172 -24.91 5.32 -18.71
CA PHE A 172 -25.86 6.17 -17.99
C PHE A 172 -26.90 5.33 -17.29
N VAL A 173 -26.98 5.45 -15.98
CA VAL A 173 -27.98 4.78 -15.16
C VAL A 173 -29.07 5.76 -14.79
N GLU A 174 -30.25 5.57 -15.37
CA GLU A 174 -31.44 6.36 -15.11
C GLU A 174 -32.32 5.66 -14.07
N TRP A 175 -32.60 6.37 -12.99
CA TRP A 175 -33.53 5.90 -11.98
C TRP A 175 -34.97 6.12 -12.43
N ARG A 176 -35.75 5.02 -12.53
CA ARG A 176 -37.14 4.96 -12.96
C ARG A 176 -37.89 3.98 -12.06
N PRO A 177 -38.39 4.39 -10.89
CA PRO A 177 -38.93 3.49 -9.88
C PRO A 177 -40.15 2.68 -10.35
N ASP A 178 -40.88 3.19 -11.35
CA ASP A 178 -42.08 2.57 -11.87
C ASP A 178 -41.86 1.74 -13.15
N GLU A 179 -40.61 1.63 -13.62
CA GLU A 179 -40.25 0.92 -14.84
C GLU A 179 -39.48 -0.38 -14.50
N GLN A 180 -39.54 -1.36 -15.39
CA GLN A 180 -38.68 -2.52 -15.28
C GLN A 180 -37.25 -2.19 -15.70
N ALA A 181 -36.29 -2.89 -15.10
CA ALA A 181 -34.90 -2.74 -15.47
C ALA A 181 -34.67 -3.12 -16.94
N ASP A 182 -33.98 -2.23 -17.67
CA ASP A 182 -33.65 -2.40 -19.08
C ASP A 182 -32.24 -1.88 -19.36
N ILE A 183 -31.55 -2.51 -20.30
CA ILE A 183 -30.25 -2.04 -20.81
C ILE A 183 -30.34 -1.93 -22.32
N SER A 184 -30.12 -0.73 -22.82
CA SER A 184 -30.22 -0.42 -24.25
C SER A 184 -29.05 0.45 -24.72
N SER A 185 -28.67 0.30 -25.98
CA SER A 185 -27.78 1.26 -26.63
C SER A 185 -28.59 2.43 -27.15
N THR A 186 -28.11 3.65 -26.92
CA THR A 186 -28.72 4.88 -27.42
C THR A 186 -27.64 5.85 -27.92
N VAL A 187 -28.07 6.95 -28.45
CA VAL A 187 -27.16 7.99 -28.97
C VAL A 187 -27.44 9.31 -28.27
N MET A 188 -26.40 9.90 -27.72
CA MET A 188 -26.41 11.25 -27.18
C MET A 188 -25.79 12.21 -28.18
N ASN A 189 -26.45 13.35 -28.44
CA ASN A 189 -25.85 14.39 -29.27
C ASN A 189 -25.07 15.37 -28.37
N VAL A 190 -23.77 15.46 -28.60
CA VAL A 190 -22.84 16.27 -27.81
C VAL A 190 -22.07 17.17 -28.77
N GLY A 191 -22.33 18.52 -28.71
CA GLY A 191 -21.64 19.47 -29.58
C GLY A 191 -21.80 19.17 -31.10
N GLY A 192 -22.93 18.58 -31.51
CA GLY A 192 -23.18 18.19 -32.89
C GLY A 192 -22.58 16.82 -33.30
N VAL A 193 -21.91 16.14 -32.38
CA VAL A 193 -21.35 14.77 -32.59
C VAL A 193 -22.29 13.76 -31.96
N SER A 194 -22.66 12.74 -32.71
CA SER A 194 -23.43 11.59 -32.21
C SER A 194 -22.55 10.62 -31.44
N LEU A 195 -22.69 10.60 -30.11
CA LEU A 195 -21.96 9.74 -29.20
C LEU A 195 -22.82 8.53 -28.83
N PRO A 196 -22.48 7.32 -29.23
CA PRO A 196 -23.14 6.11 -28.77
C PRO A 196 -22.82 5.87 -27.28
N ILE A 197 -23.86 5.53 -26.51
CA ILE A 197 -23.76 5.26 -25.07
C ILE A 197 -24.64 4.05 -24.69
N ILE A 198 -24.34 3.47 -23.53
CA ILE A 198 -25.20 2.46 -22.91
C ILE A 198 -26.11 3.19 -21.90
N ARG A 199 -27.42 2.96 -22.03
CA ARG A 199 -28.40 3.41 -21.05
C ARG A 199 -28.95 2.22 -20.28
N ALA A 200 -28.85 2.28 -18.97
CA ALA A 200 -29.44 1.34 -18.04
C ALA A 200 -30.59 2.03 -17.29
N THR A 201 -31.82 1.61 -17.50
CA THR A 201 -32.98 2.07 -16.71
C THR A 201 -33.16 1.12 -15.54
N VAL A 202 -33.30 1.66 -14.32
CA VAL A 202 -33.36 0.86 -13.10
C VAL A 202 -34.40 1.39 -12.11
N PRO A 203 -35.17 0.52 -11.43
CA PRO A 203 -36.10 0.94 -10.38
C PRO A 203 -35.40 1.37 -9.09
N ASP A 204 -34.23 0.83 -8.82
CA ASP A 204 -33.29 1.16 -7.74
C ASP A 204 -31.86 0.85 -8.17
N PHE A 205 -30.85 1.18 -7.33
CA PHE A 205 -29.46 0.95 -7.68
C PHE A 205 -28.88 -0.38 -7.13
N VAL A 206 -29.70 -1.22 -6.51
CA VAL A 206 -29.25 -2.48 -5.87
C VAL A 206 -28.54 -3.38 -6.86
N ASP A 207 -29.13 -3.62 -8.03
CA ASP A 207 -28.53 -4.50 -9.04
C ASP A 207 -27.26 -3.90 -9.66
N VAL A 208 -27.21 -2.58 -9.80
CA VAL A 208 -26.02 -1.86 -10.28
C VAL A 208 -24.87 -2.03 -9.31
N PHE A 209 -25.11 -1.78 -8.02
CA PHE A 209 -24.08 -1.93 -6.99
C PHE A 209 -23.68 -3.40 -6.78
N ALA A 210 -24.63 -4.33 -6.87
CA ALA A 210 -24.36 -5.77 -6.83
C ALA A 210 -23.46 -6.19 -8.00
N ALA A 211 -23.70 -5.70 -9.20
CA ALA A 211 -22.89 -6.01 -10.37
C ALA A 211 -21.45 -5.45 -10.21
N LEU A 212 -21.30 -4.22 -9.73
CA LEU A 212 -20.00 -3.61 -9.46
C LEU A 212 -19.24 -4.29 -8.31
N GLY A 213 -19.95 -4.79 -7.31
CA GLY A 213 -19.37 -5.55 -6.19
C GLY A 213 -18.90 -6.96 -6.55
N LYS A 214 -19.36 -7.53 -7.68
CA LYS A 214 -18.91 -8.86 -8.16
C LYS A 214 -17.49 -8.85 -8.74
N ARG A 215 -16.93 -7.69 -9.04
CA ARG A 215 -15.53 -7.61 -9.50
C ARG A 215 -14.60 -8.04 -8.37
N GLU A 216 -13.78 -9.02 -8.64
CA GLU A 216 -12.71 -9.39 -7.70
C GLU A 216 -11.49 -8.49 -7.90
N ARG A 217 -11.00 -7.95 -6.80
CA ARG A 217 -9.75 -7.19 -6.76
C ARG A 217 -8.79 -7.91 -5.81
N ALA A 218 -7.71 -8.47 -6.36
CA ALA A 218 -6.73 -9.22 -5.57
C ALA A 218 -6.03 -8.34 -4.51
N ILE A 219 -5.90 -7.04 -4.77
CA ILE A 219 -5.25 -6.08 -3.87
C ILE A 219 -6.22 -4.90 -3.62
N PRO A 220 -6.50 -4.52 -2.36
CA PRO A 220 -7.36 -3.38 -2.04
C PRO A 220 -6.91 -2.09 -2.73
N ALA A 221 -7.86 -1.24 -3.17
CA ALA A 221 -7.57 -0.02 -3.91
C ALA A 221 -6.61 0.93 -3.16
N ARG A 222 -6.78 1.08 -1.84
CA ARG A 222 -5.86 1.83 -0.98
C ARG A 222 -4.43 1.35 -1.09
N VAL A 223 -4.22 0.02 -1.08
CA VAL A 223 -2.89 -0.58 -1.16
C VAL A 223 -2.28 -0.33 -2.53
N LEU A 224 -3.06 -0.50 -3.61
CA LEU A 224 -2.60 -0.19 -4.96
C LEU A 224 -2.21 1.29 -5.11
N ARG A 225 -2.97 2.21 -4.53
CA ARG A 225 -2.62 3.64 -4.52
C ARG A 225 -1.28 3.86 -3.84
N VAL A 226 -1.10 3.34 -2.62
CA VAL A 226 0.16 3.48 -1.87
C VAL A 226 1.34 2.89 -2.64
N LEU A 227 1.17 1.75 -3.28
CA LEU A 227 2.21 1.14 -4.11
C LEU A 227 2.56 2.03 -5.31
N LYS A 228 1.55 2.55 -6.01
CA LYS A 228 1.76 3.44 -7.16
C LYS A 228 2.44 4.74 -6.74
N GLU A 229 2.06 5.34 -5.61
CA GLU A 229 2.73 6.50 -5.00
C GLU A 229 4.21 6.21 -4.71
N GLN A 230 4.52 5.05 -4.12
CA GLN A 230 5.89 4.65 -3.80
C GLN A 230 6.76 4.46 -5.05
N VAL A 231 6.22 3.78 -6.07
CA VAL A 231 6.92 3.59 -7.35
C VAL A 231 7.15 4.93 -8.04
N TYR A 232 6.15 5.81 -8.03
CA TYR A 232 6.26 7.15 -8.61
C TYR A 232 7.32 8.01 -7.90
N GLU A 233 7.36 7.98 -6.56
CA GLU A 233 8.38 8.66 -5.77
C GLU A 233 9.78 8.11 -6.04
N LEU A 234 9.92 6.79 -6.21
CA LEU A 234 11.18 6.16 -6.59
C LEU A 234 11.70 6.69 -7.94
N VAL A 235 10.82 6.74 -8.95
CA VAL A 235 11.17 7.23 -10.28
C VAL A 235 11.51 8.74 -10.25
N LYS A 236 10.76 9.54 -9.48
CA LYS A 236 10.92 11.00 -9.42
C LYS A 236 12.15 11.44 -8.65
N ARG A 237 12.50 10.77 -7.56
CA ARG A 237 13.56 11.21 -6.63
C ARG A 237 14.81 10.36 -6.65
N ASN A 238 14.77 9.23 -7.32
CA ASN A 238 15.83 8.21 -7.29
C ASN A 238 16.27 7.80 -5.86
N ASP A 239 15.44 8.13 -4.87
CA ASP A 239 15.61 7.77 -3.46
C ASP A 239 14.23 7.63 -2.78
N PRO A 240 13.75 6.39 -2.57
CA PRO A 240 12.43 6.11 -2.02
C PRO A 240 12.34 6.29 -0.50
N ASN A 241 13.18 7.11 0.14
CA ASN A 241 13.22 7.28 1.59
C ASN A 241 13.37 5.94 2.35
N GLY A 242 14.10 4.99 1.79
CA GLY A 242 14.33 3.67 2.38
C GLY A 242 13.09 2.76 2.45
N ARG A 243 11.99 3.11 1.75
CA ARG A 243 10.74 2.33 1.76
C ARG A 243 10.63 1.30 0.63
N LEU A 244 11.35 1.52 -0.46
CA LEU A 244 11.54 0.55 -1.54
C LEU A 244 13.03 0.26 -1.67
N MET A 245 13.41 -0.99 -1.67
CA MET A 245 14.78 -1.43 -1.91
C MET A 245 14.79 -2.30 -3.16
N ALA A 246 15.67 -1.98 -4.12
CA ALA A 246 15.97 -2.88 -5.21
C ALA A 246 16.81 -4.05 -4.66
N VAL A 247 16.32 -5.26 -4.87
CA VAL A 247 16.94 -6.49 -4.33
C VAL A 247 17.91 -7.11 -5.34
N SER A 248 17.93 -6.61 -6.57
CA SER A 248 18.74 -7.13 -7.66
C SER A 248 19.50 -5.99 -8.33
N ASP A 249 20.67 -6.29 -8.89
CA ASP A 249 21.42 -5.37 -9.72
C ASP A 249 20.64 -5.16 -11.03
N ILE A 250 19.85 -4.09 -11.07
CA ILE A 250 18.92 -3.77 -12.16
C ILE A 250 19.68 -3.31 -13.42
N ASP A 251 20.97 -3.03 -13.29
CA ASP A 251 21.80 -2.53 -14.40
C ASP A 251 22.14 -3.62 -15.45
N ASN A 252 21.65 -4.85 -15.24
CA ASN A 252 21.83 -5.91 -16.22
C ASN A 252 20.56 -6.09 -17.07
N ASP A 253 20.56 -5.50 -18.27
CA ASP A 253 19.43 -5.51 -19.24
C ASP A 253 18.84 -6.90 -19.54
N LYS A 254 19.57 -7.97 -19.28
CA LYS A 254 19.10 -9.35 -19.54
C LYS A 254 18.16 -9.88 -18.47
N ASP A 255 18.23 -9.34 -17.26
CA ASP A 255 17.40 -9.77 -16.12
C ASP A 255 16.14 -8.91 -15.95
N ALA A 256 16.13 -7.72 -16.55
CA ALA A 256 14.99 -6.78 -16.46
C ALA A 256 13.69 -7.32 -17.08
N VAL A 257 13.77 -8.20 -18.06
CA VAL A 257 12.59 -8.79 -18.76
C VAL A 257 11.91 -9.88 -17.94
N ASN A 258 12.59 -10.47 -16.94
CA ASN A 258 12.10 -11.57 -16.12
C ASN A 258 12.00 -11.19 -14.62
N LEU A 259 11.86 -9.91 -14.30
CA LEU A 259 11.70 -9.43 -12.94
C LEU A 259 10.29 -9.76 -12.40
N ASP A 260 10.20 -10.72 -11.49
CA ASP A 260 9.03 -10.90 -10.67
C ASP A 260 9.04 -9.87 -9.54
N VAL A 261 8.15 -8.87 -9.62
CA VAL A 261 7.99 -7.88 -8.57
C VAL A 261 7.08 -8.44 -7.48
N VAL A 262 7.63 -8.73 -6.31
CA VAL A 262 6.89 -9.24 -5.15
C VAL A 262 6.57 -8.09 -4.20
N PHE A 263 5.28 -7.80 -3.99
CA PHE A 263 4.81 -6.85 -3.00
C PHE A 263 4.40 -7.58 -1.73
N GLY A 264 5.00 -7.22 -0.58
CA GLY A 264 4.60 -7.70 0.74
C GLY A 264 3.87 -6.63 1.53
N ILE A 265 2.69 -6.96 2.09
CA ILE A 265 1.95 -6.10 3.02
C ILE A 265 2.24 -6.61 4.43
N GLY A 266 3.09 -5.92 5.15
CA GLY A 266 3.39 -6.22 6.55
C GLY A 266 4.30 -5.15 7.15
N ALA A 267 4.15 -4.92 8.44
CA ALA A 267 4.99 -3.98 9.17
C ALA A 267 6.48 -4.38 9.02
N LYS A 268 7.25 -3.53 8.33
CA LYS A 268 8.71 -3.65 8.17
C LYS A 268 9.24 -4.96 7.55
N MET A 269 8.60 -5.50 6.54
CA MET A 269 9.35 -6.34 5.64
C MET A 269 10.17 -5.42 4.73
N THR A 270 11.46 -5.27 5.02
CA THR A 270 12.45 -4.95 4.00
C THR A 270 12.21 -5.93 2.86
N ALA A 271 12.00 -5.43 1.64
CA ALA A 271 11.75 -6.25 0.45
C ALA A 271 13.04 -6.95 -0.04
N VAL A 272 13.77 -7.56 0.87
CA VAL A 272 14.71 -8.62 0.55
C VAL A 272 13.84 -9.84 0.40
N GLY A 273 13.54 -10.24 -0.84
CA GLY A 273 12.81 -11.49 -1.06
C GLY A 273 13.52 -12.57 -0.24
N ILE A 274 12.79 -13.31 0.59
CA ILE A 274 13.34 -14.35 1.51
C ILE A 274 14.31 -15.29 0.78
N VAL A 275 14.10 -15.41 -0.51
CA VAL A 275 14.95 -16.16 -1.45
C VAL A 275 16.31 -15.51 -1.70
N GLY A 276 16.40 -14.18 -1.59
CA GLY A 276 17.64 -13.39 -1.75
C GLY A 276 18.36 -13.08 -0.44
N LEU A 277 17.88 -13.58 0.71
CA LEU A 277 18.54 -13.35 1.98
C LEU A 277 19.98 -13.86 1.95
N THR A 278 20.91 -12.94 2.18
CA THR A 278 22.31 -13.28 2.41
C THR A 278 22.51 -13.85 3.81
N ARG A 279 23.65 -14.49 4.06
CA ARG A 279 23.99 -14.91 5.43
C ARG A 279 23.96 -13.77 6.42
N TRP A 280 24.33 -12.55 5.98
CA TRP A 280 24.40 -11.39 6.85
C TRP A 280 23.04 -10.83 7.22
N ASP A 281 22.04 -10.96 6.35
CA ASP A 281 20.66 -10.59 6.65
C ASP A 281 20.08 -11.48 7.75
N ILE A 282 20.40 -12.79 7.69
CA ILE A 282 19.99 -13.77 8.70
C ILE A 282 20.73 -13.51 10.02
N VAL A 283 22.03 -13.24 9.98
CA VAL A 283 22.83 -12.90 11.17
C VAL A 283 22.31 -11.61 11.82
N ASP A 284 22.03 -10.58 11.02
CA ASP A 284 21.52 -9.31 11.53
C ASP A 284 20.16 -9.48 12.20
N ASP A 285 19.25 -10.24 11.62
CA ASP A 285 17.93 -10.51 12.23
C ASP A 285 18.05 -11.28 13.55
N VAL A 286 19.02 -12.17 13.66
CA VAL A 286 19.25 -12.92 14.91
C VAL A 286 19.86 -12.04 16.01
N LEU A 287 20.69 -11.05 15.65
CA LEU A 287 21.39 -10.16 16.59
C LEU A 287 20.62 -8.89 16.93
N GLU A 288 19.69 -8.41 16.07
CA GLU A 288 18.96 -7.16 16.29
C GLU A 288 17.89 -7.29 17.39
N SER A 289 17.62 -6.19 18.09
CA SER A 289 16.56 -6.09 19.08
C SER A 289 15.88 -4.73 18.98
N PRO A 290 14.58 -4.63 18.62
CA PRO A 290 13.75 -5.76 18.15
C PRO A 290 14.27 -6.37 16.84
N ASP A 291 14.00 -7.66 16.63
CA ASP A 291 14.38 -8.35 15.40
C ASP A 291 13.62 -7.81 14.18
N ARG A 292 14.06 -8.17 12.98
CA ARG A 292 13.43 -7.75 11.72
C ARG A 292 12.11 -8.46 11.45
N GLY A 293 11.76 -9.47 12.25
CA GLY A 293 10.52 -10.24 12.12
C GLY A 293 10.48 -11.09 10.85
N LEU A 294 11.61 -11.68 10.44
CA LEU A 294 11.64 -12.60 9.31
C LEU A 294 10.75 -13.81 9.58
N PRO A 295 9.84 -14.20 8.64
CA PRO A 295 8.96 -15.35 8.82
C PRO A 295 9.78 -16.64 8.93
N ALA A 296 9.75 -17.29 10.10
CA ALA A 296 10.61 -18.41 10.42
C ALA A 296 10.42 -19.62 9.49
N ASP A 297 9.18 -19.94 9.15
CA ASP A 297 8.81 -21.00 8.20
C ASP A 297 9.43 -20.79 6.82
N LEU A 298 9.42 -19.55 6.32
CA LEU A 298 9.99 -19.19 5.03
C LEU A 298 11.53 -19.15 5.09
N VAL A 299 12.11 -18.67 6.18
CA VAL A 299 13.57 -18.74 6.35
C VAL A 299 14.04 -20.18 6.34
N VAL A 300 13.38 -21.07 7.08
CA VAL A 300 13.73 -22.50 7.13
C VAL A 300 13.54 -23.20 5.80
N THR A 301 12.46 -22.91 5.06
CA THR A 301 12.11 -23.64 3.84
C THR A 301 12.71 -23.06 2.57
N LYS A 302 13.04 -21.77 2.54
CA LYS A 302 13.48 -21.04 1.33
C LYS A 302 14.88 -20.42 1.45
N ALA A 303 15.22 -19.76 2.57
CA ALA A 303 16.48 -19.05 2.72
C ALA A 303 17.63 -19.97 3.14
N LEU A 304 17.48 -20.73 4.22
CA LEU A 304 18.52 -21.65 4.71
C LEU A 304 18.96 -22.70 3.68
N PRO A 305 18.07 -23.31 2.87
CA PRO A 305 18.49 -24.27 1.83
C PRO A 305 19.39 -23.68 0.75
N ARG A 306 19.34 -22.36 0.52
CA ARG A 306 20.18 -21.69 -0.48
C ARG A 306 21.55 -21.30 0.02
N GLN A 307 21.74 -21.28 1.32
CA GLN A 307 23.05 -21.05 1.93
C GLN A 307 23.89 -22.33 1.85
N ALA A 308 25.10 -22.24 1.31
CA ALA A 308 25.99 -23.39 1.28
C ALA A 308 26.18 -23.96 2.71
N ILE A 309 26.18 -25.29 2.86
CA ILE A 309 26.28 -25.95 4.16
C ILE A 309 27.63 -25.67 4.85
N SER A 310 28.67 -25.32 4.07
CA SER A 310 29.96 -24.90 4.57
C SER A 310 29.94 -23.50 5.20
N THR A 311 28.96 -22.67 4.85
CA THR A 311 28.81 -21.31 5.38
C THR A 311 28.14 -21.37 6.75
N TYR A 312 28.73 -20.71 7.73
CA TYR A 312 28.16 -20.57 9.07
C TYR A 312 27.03 -19.52 9.05
N VAL A 313 25.78 -19.97 9.28
CA VAL A 313 24.56 -19.17 9.28
C VAL A 313 23.67 -19.62 10.42
N PRO A 314 23.21 -18.72 11.31
CA PRO A 314 22.27 -19.04 12.38
C PRO A 314 21.02 -19.74 11.88
N ALA A 315 20.52 -20.72 12.64
CA ALA A 315 19.34 -21.50 12.26
C ALA A 315 18.38 -21.77 13.43
N PHE A 316 18.87 -21.86 14.67
CA PHE A 316 18.08 -22.31 15.81
C PHE A 316 16.96 -21.34 16.21
N LYS A 317 17.16 -20.02 16.09
CA LYS A 317 16.07 -19.04 16.23
C LYS A 317 14.86 -19.41 15.38
N TYR A 318 15.08 -19.67 14.10
CA TYR A 318 13.99 -19.95 13.16
C TYR A 318 13.43 -21.36 13.31
N LEU A 319 14.29 -22.34 13.60
CA LEU A 319 13.85 -23.71 13.87
C LEU A 319 12.98 -23.77 15.13
N SER A 320 13.33 -23.01 16.16
CA SER A 320 12.57 -22.92 17.40
C SER A 320 11.24 -22.20 17.21
N ILE A 321 11.23 -21.02 16.54
CA ILE A 321 10.01 -20.26 16.26
C ILE A 321 9.07 -21.06 15.34
N ALA A 322 9.60 -21.82 14.38
CA ALA A 322 8.81 -22.69 13.51
C ALA A 322 8.31 -23.98 14.21
N GLY A 323 8.61 -24.17 15.51
CA GLY A 323 8.20 -25.35 16.25
C GLY A 323 8.92 -26.65 15.85
N LEU A 324 10.05 -26.55 15.13
CA LEU A 324 10.80 -27.70 14.63
C LEU A 324 11.89 -28.19 15.58
N TRP A 325 12.32 -27.31 16.50
CA TRP A 325 13.39 -27.53 17.45
C TRP A 325 13.00 -27.02 18.84
N SER A 326 13.22 -27.84 19.89
CA SER A 326 12.98 -27.46 21.28
C SER A 326 13.82 -28.33 22.23
N LYS A 327 14.34 -27.74 23.29
CA LYS A 327 15.10 -28.41 24.35
C LYS A 327 16.26 -29.27 23.78
N GLY A 328 17.01 -28.71 22.86
CA GLY A 328 18.15 -29.38 22.25
C GLY A 328 17.81 -30.53 21.28
N LYS A 329 16.55 -30.67 20.83
CA LYS A 329 16.08 -31.79 20.00
C LYS A 329 15.09 -31.33 18.92
N TRP A 330 15.10 -32.13 17.83
CA TRP A 330 14.07 -32.03 16.81
C TRP A 330 12.69 -32.48 17.32
N ASP A 331 11.64 -31.81 16.88
CA ASP A 331 10.31 -32.37 17.04
C ASP A 331 10.16 -33.62 16.19
N PRO A 332 9.84 -34.77 16.82
CA PRO A 332 9.75 -36.05 16.10
C PRO A 332 8.59 -36.12 15.11
N THR A 333 7.61 -35.24 15.23
CA THR A 333 6.42 -35.20 14.38
C THR A 333 6.56 -34.23 13.20
N ALA A 334 7.58 -33.35 13.24
CA ALA A 334 7.75 -32.29 12.26
C ALA A 334 8.42 -32.78 10.98
N THR A 335 7.86 -32.36 9.85
CA THR A 335 8.50 -32.53 8.54
C THR A 335 9.47 -31.38 8.30
N VAL A 336 10.77 -31.67 8.25
CA VAL A 336 11.81 -30.67 8.08
C VAL A 336 12.46 -30.82 6.71
N ASN A 337 12.70 -29.68 6.05
CA ASN A 337 13.48 -29.65 4.80
C ASN A 337 14.88 -30.24 5.03
N ALA A 338 15.34 -31.11 4.12
CA ALA A 338 16.60 -31.84 4.26
C ALA A 338 17.81 -30.92 4.47
N ALA A 339 17.89 -29.77 3.79
CA ALA A 339 18.99 -28.84 3.95
C ALA A 339 18.96 -28.10 5.30
N ALA A 340 17.78 -27.75 5.79
CA ALA A 340 17.61 -27.16 7.12
C ALA A 340 17.94 -28.16 8.22
N ARG A 341 17.52 -29.44 8.03
CA ARG A 341 17.87 -30.54 8.94
C ARG A 341 19.39 -30.76 9.00
N ALA A 342 20.04 -30.90 7.84
CA ALA A 342 21.48 -31.10 7.78
C ALA A 342 22.28 -29.97 8.47
N ARG A 343 21.75 -28.72 8.40
CA ARG A 343 22.37 -27.57 9.09
C ARG A 343 22.17 -27.64 10.61
N GLY A 344 20.95 -27.92 11.06
CA GLY A 344 20.66 -28.10 12.47
C GLY A 344 21.45 -29.25 13.09
N ASP A 345 21.51 -30.39 12.42
CA ASP A 345 22.32 -31.58 12.87
C ASP A 345 23.79 -31.20 12.98
N LYS A 346 24.37 -30.56 11.94
CA LYS A 346 25.78 -30.10 11.96
C LYS A 346 26.09 -29.24 13.19
N TYR A 347 25.23 -28.32 13.55
CA TYR A 347 25.48 -27.43 14.68
C TYR A 347 25.15 -28.09 16.02
N SER A 348 24.12 -28.90 16.06
CA SER A 348 23.80 -29.69 17.24
C SER A 348 24.94 -30.64 17.60
N ASP A 349 25.47 -31.39 16.63
CA ASP A 349 26.60 -32.29 16.82
C ASP A 349 27.86 -31.53 17.30
N LEU A 350 28.06 -30.31 16.75
CA LEU A 350 29.19 -29.46 17.11
C LEU A 350 29.16 -29.01 18.56
N PHE A 351 27.98 -28.58 19.04
CA PHE A 351 27.85 -27.93 20.34
C PHE A 351 27.39 -28.85 21.47
N SER A 352 26.62 -29.90 21.18
CA SER A 352 26.16 -30.85 22.20
C SER A 352 27.30 -31.68 22.82
N GLY A 353 28.42 -31.83 22.11
CA GLY A 353 29.62 -32.48 22.62
C GLY A 353 30.49 -31.59 23.53
N LEU A 354 30.22 -30.29 23.59
CA LEU A 354 30.99 -29.38 24.44
C LEU A 354 30.54 -29.50 25.89
N ARG A 355 31.52 -29.49 26.80
CA ARG A 355 31.25 -29.53 28.24
C ARG A 355 30.81 -28.14 28.68
N ALA A 356 29.64 -28.01 29.33
CA ALA A 356 29.19 -26.76 29.91
C ALA A 356 30.24 -26.23 30.91
N PRO A 357 30.50 -24.93 30.97
CA PRO A 357 31.49 -24.36 31.88
C PRO A 357 31.06 -24.56 33.34
N SER A 358 31.99 -25.01 34.18
CA SER A 358 31.78 -25.11 35.64
C SER A 358 31.70 -23.72 36.29
N ASP A 359 32.48 -22.77 35.77
CA ASP A 359 32.53 -21.36 36.15
C ASP A 359 32.40 -20.54 34.87
N ALA A 360 31.14 -20.18 34.50
CA ALA A 360 30.89 -19.45 33.28
C ALA A 360 31.42 -18.00 33.38
N GLU A 361 32.35 -17.65 32.51
CA GLU A 361 32.87 -16.31 32.40
C GLU A 361 31.98 -15.42 31.53
N THR A 362 31.96 -14.12 31.79
CA THR A 362 31.27 -13.19 30.90
C THR A 362 32.12 -12.91 29.67
N VAL A 363 31.48 -12.70 28.54
CA VAL A 363 32.15 -12.36 27.27
C VAL A 363 33.00 -11.10 27.40
N VAL A 364 32.55 -10.15 28.18
CA VAL A 364 33.30 -8.91 28.49
C VAL A 364 34.60 -9.19 29.21
N ARG A 365 34.61 -10.17 30.16
CA ARG A 365 35.82 -10.58 30.86
C ARG A 365 36.77 -11.31 29.94
N LEU A 366 36.27 -12.28 29.16
CA LEU A 366 37.06 -13.00 28.16
C LEU A 366 37.71 -12.05 27.13
N GLU A 367 36.95 -11.04 26.65
CA GLU A 367 37.44 -10.03 25.72
C GLU A 367 38.58 -9.18 26.37
N LYS A 368 38.40 -8.80 27.62
CA LYS A 368 39.41 -8.02 28.37
C LYS A 368 40.71 -8.80 28.62
N GLU A 369 40.62 -10.09 28.92
CA GLU A 369 41.75 -10.95 29.24
C GLU A 369 42.50 -11.42 27.99
N HIS A 370 41.78 -11.75 26.92
CA HIS A 370 42.36 -12.44 25.75
C HIS A 370 42.26 -11.61 24.45
N GLY A 371 41.42 -10.60 24.41
CA GLY A 371 41.19 -9.79 23.22
C GLY A 371 40.10 -10.33 22.29
N ALA A 372 39.61 -9.45 21.41
CA ALA A 372 38.50 -9.75 20.48
C ALA A 372 38.85 -10.87 19.47
N GLU A 373 40.11 -10.93 19.03
CA GLU A 373 40.55 -11.95 18.08
C GLU A 373 40.54 -13.36 18.69
N TRP A 374 40.85 -13.47 19.99
CA TRP A 374 40.78 -14.74 20.71
C TRP A 374 39.31 -15.26 20.77
N ILE A 375 38.34 -14.37 21.10
CA ILE A 375 36.93 -14.76 21.11
C ILE A 375 36.50 -15.29 19.75
N LEU A 376 36.86 -14.64 18.68
CA LEU A 376 36.52 -15.05 17.33
C LEU A 376 37.26 -16.32 16.89
N SER A 377 38.54 -16.49 17.28
CA SER A 377 39.29 -17.69 16.98
C SER A 377 38.72 -18.94 17.67
N ASN A 378 38.17 -18.75 18.88
CA ASN A 378 37.53 -19.80 19.66
C ASN A 378 36.01 -19.83 19.53
N ALA A 379 35.45 -19.19 18.48
CA ALA A 379 34.02 -18.97 18.33
C ALA A 379 33.15 -20.24 18.47
N LEU A 380 33.61 -21.38 17.96
CA LEU A 380 32.87 -22.64 18.05
C LEU A 380 33.01 -23.34 19.40
N ASP A 381 34.02 -23.00 20.18
CA ASP A 381 34.27 -23.53 21.52
C ASP A 381 33.72 -22.62 22.63
N LEU A 382 33.20 -21.41 22.25
CA LEU A 382 32.67 -20.42 23.21
C LEU A 382 31.67 -21.05 24.21
N PRO A 383 30.73 -21.93 23.81
CA PRO A 383 29.80 -22.53 24.77
C PRO A 383 30.47 -23.36 25.86
N SER A 384 31.76 -23.71 25.74
CA SER A 384 32.55 -24.36 26.80
C SER A 384 33.18 -23.37 27.80
N TYR A 385 33.21 -22.06 27.45
CA TYR A 385 33.80 -21.00 28.31
C TYR A 385 32.71 -20.12 28.92
N THR A 386 31.59 -19.93 28.22
CA THR A 386 30.55 -19.01 28.62
C THR A 386 29.15 -19.44 28.21
N ASN A 387 28.18 -19.10 29.04
CA ASN A 387 26.73 -19.12 28.70
C ASN A 387 26.14 -17.70 28.54
N ASP A 388 27.01 -16.67 28.53
CA ASP A 388 26.66 -15.26 28.41
C ASP A 388 26.30 -14.89 26.95
N HIS A 389 25.11 -15.33 26.51
CA HIS A 389 24.64 -15.03 25.15
C HIS A 389 24.38 -13.53 24.93
N GLU A 390 23.94 -12.76 25.94
CA GLU A 390 23.73 -11.32 25.80
C GLU A 390 25.09 -10.59 25.63
N GLY A 391 26.10 -10.93 26.42
CA GLY A 391 27.46 -10.39 26.24
C GLY A 391 28.05 -10.74 24.87
N LEU A 392 27.79 -11.95 24.37
CA LEU A 392 28.24 -12.34 23.02
C LEU A 392 27.52 -11.57 21.92
N ARG A 393 26.22 -11.33 22.09
CA ARG A 393 25.47 -10.47 21.19
C ARG A 393 26.04 -9.05 21.14
N ASP A 394 26.25 -8.43 22.30
CA ASP A 394 26.78 -7.09 22.40
C ASP A 394 28.20 -6.98 21.81
N PHE A 395 29.02 -8.00 21.99
CA PHE A 395 30.31 -8.13 21.34
C PHE A 395 30.18 -8.14 19.81
N LEU A 396 29.28 -8.98 19.27
CA LEU A 396 29.04 -9.08 17.83
C LEU A 396 28.50 -7.77 17.25
N VAL A 397 27.58 -7.11 17.91
CA VAL A 397 27.04 -5.81 17.47
C VAL A 397 28.13 -4.75 17.41
N ARG A 398 29.00 -4.66 18.43
CA ARG A 398 30.13 -3.70 18.43
C ARG A 398 31.11 -3.91 17.28
N HIS A 399 31.34 -5.18 16.89
CA HIS A 399 32.31 -5.56 15.86
C HIS A 399 31.70 -5.79 14.47
N LYS A 400 30.45 -5.42 14.26
CA LYS A 400 29.67 -5.66 13.02
C LYS A 400 30.36 -5.17 11.74
N THR A 401 31.01 -4.01 11.79
CA THR A 401 31.67 -3.41 10.62
C THR A 401 32.82 -4.21 10.07
N ARG A 402 33.52 -5.01 10.91
CA ARG A 402 34.67 -5.82 10.51
C ARG A 402 34.29 -7.17 9.84
N ARG A 403 33.02 -7.50 9.80
CA ARG A 403 32.54 -8.77 9.17
C ARG A 403 32.86 -8.89 7.68
N ASN A 404 33.14 -7.77 7.01
CA ASN A 404 33.52 -7.74 5.59
C ASN A 404 35.02 -8.09 5.36
N ASP A 405 35.83 -8.11 6.40
CA ASP A 405 37.22 -8.54 6.33
C ASP A 405 37.25 -10.07 6.21
N SER A 406 38.05 -10.61 5.29
CA SER A 406 38.05 -12.04 4.92
C SER A 406 38.11 -12.99 6.11
N TRP A 407 39.07 -12.82 7.00
CA TRP A 407 39.24 -13.68 8.20
C TRP A 407 38.13 -13.40 9.23
N TRP A 408 37.91 -12.13 9.56
CA TRP A 408 36.88 -11.71 10.51
C TRP A 408 35.48 -12.17 10.09
N GLY A 409 35.13 -12.08 8.82
CA GLY A 409 33.82 -12.49 8.32
C GLY A 409 33.52 -13.96 8.52
N THR A 410 34.54 -14.81 8.40
CA THR A 410 34.38 -16.25 8.67
C THR A 410 34.20 -16.53 10.17
N GLN A 411 35.03 -15.94 11.01
CA GLN A 411 34.98 -16.16 12.46
C GLN A 411 33.74 -15.48 13.09
N TYR A 412 33.38 -14.33 12.59
CA TYR A 412 32.14 -13.65 12.99
C TYR A 412 30.88 -14.50 12.72
N GLY A 413 30.81 -15.17 11.55
CA GLY A 413 29.73 -16.10 11.24
C GLY A 413 29.69 -17.29 12.21
N LYS A 414 30.85 -17.84 12.61
CA LYS A 414 30.93 -18.90 13.63
C LYS A 414 30.43 -18.40 15.00
N ALA A 415 30.85 -17.22 15.42
CA ALA A 415 30.43 -16.65 16.71
C ALA A 415 28.91 -16.32 16.71
N ALA A 416 28.33 -15.89 15.57
CA ALA A 416 26.91 -15.70 15.44
C ALA A 416 26.10 -17.02 15.55
N VAL A 417 26.65 -18.11 15.05
CA VAL A 417 26.07 -19.47 15.23
C VAL A 417 26.20 -19.97 16.68
N ALA A 418 27.32 -19.67 17.36
CA ALA A 418 27.46 -19.97 18.79
C ALA A 418 26.45 -19.18 19.65
N TYR A 419 26.23 -17.89 19.32
CA TYR A 419 25.19 -17.10 19.96
C TYR A 419 23.78 -17.70 19.77
N ASP A 420 23.44 -18.04 18.52
CA ASP A 420 22.16 -18.65 18.14
C ASP A 420 21.91 -19.95 18.89
N TRP A 421 22.95 -20.77 19.03
CA TRP A 421 22.92 -22.01 19.84
C TRP A 421 22.67 -21.72 21.33
N LEU A 422 23.46 -20.84 21.93
CA LEU A 422 23.36 -20.49 23.35
C LEU A 422 21.99 -19.93 23.73
N ARG A 423 21.35 -19.22 22.83
CA ARG A 423 20.07 -18.56 23.09
C ARG A 423 18.84 -19.39 22.69
N PHE A 424 18.90 -20.15 21.62
CA PHE A 424 17.74 -20.81 21.02
C PHE A 424 17.91 -22.31 20.77
N GLY A 425 19.13 -22.81 20.82
CA GLY A 425 19.46 -24.20 20.47
C GLY A 425 19.56 -25.12 21.65
N ALA A 426 20.07 -24.64 22.77
CA ALA A 426 20.36 -25.46 23.96
C ALA A 426 19.10 -25.68 24.84
N ASP A 427 18.18 -24.70 24.87
CA ASP A 427 16.92 -24.74 25.62
C ASP A 427 15.79 -25.19 24.67
#